data_ef84850fb887a73bbdc21ca4622a10d8
#
_entry.id   ef84850fb887a73bbdc21ca4622a10d8
#
_cell.length_a   1.000
_cell.length_b   1.000
_cell.length_c   1.000
_cell.angle_alpha   90.00
_cell.angle_beta   90.00
_cell.angle_gamma   90.00
#
_symmetry.space_group_name_H-M   'P 1'
#
loop_
_entity.id
_entity.type
_entity.pdbx_description
1 polymer ?
#
loop_
_entity_poly.entity_id
_entity_poly.type
_entity_poly.pdbx_seq_one_letter_code
_entity_poly.pdbx_strand_id
1 'polypeptide(L)'
;AVVCSSFAFSQASGNVNYKDRSRTSRNNDDTTVNFPLNYEMVVTAKGLANVKADAFVAIFSVVQVGKTAEEATQLMNQRLSSALSALKAKNFETFVDMISFVPMYEYETDKKVFSKRTYNELPVGFELKQNLHIKIREASQLNELIILLSNSEIYDLVRMDYYASNLEAVKKELMTKVKAAFAEKQKLYETTLGESFATAEKKITDGFAQTSPSQQYKSYEAYNSASLQGKRAGNILQANKSTTQYYQPIADKDFDVVLNPIIVEPVIQLIYEMKMSVNRPEKNKSKEVMFLTPAGELKKINLP
;
A
#
# COMPACT_ATOMS: atom_id res chain seq x y z
N ALA A 1 29.86 2.57 34.43
CA ALA A 1 29.20 1.57 33.61
C ALA A 1 28.43 2.28 32.50
N VAL A 2 28.99 2.27 31.29
CA VAL A 2 28.33 2.81 30.10
C VAL A 2 27.42 1.71 29.56
N VAL A 3 26.11 1.92 29.65
CA VAL A 3 25.12 1.04 29.05
C VAL A 3 25.03 1.41 27.56
N CYS A 4 25.71 0.62 26.73
CA CYS A 4 25.58 0.69 25.28
C CYS A 4 24.24 0.05 24.90
N SER A 5 23.20 0.84 24.67
CA SER A 5 21.96 0.34 24.06
C SER A 5 22.23 0.06 22.59
N SER A 6 22.48 -1.21 22.28
CA SER A 6 22.51 -1.70 20.91
C SER A 6 21.08 -1.68 20.36
N PHE A 7 20.80 -0.75 19.46
CA PHE A 7 19.61 -0.80 18.62
C PHE A 7 19.73 -2.04 17.72
N ALA A 8 18.94 -3.06 18.02
CA ALA A 8 18.77 -4.19 17.12
C ALA A 8 17.94 -3.73 15.92
N PHE A 9 18.61 -3.41 14.82
CA PHE A 9 17.95 -3.27 13.53
C PHE A 9 17.42 -4.65 13.14
N SER A 10 16.10 -4.80 13.07
CA SER A 10 15.51 -6.01 12.52
C SER A 10 15.86 -6.07 11.03
N GLN A 11 16.90 -6.81 10.70
CA GLN A 11 17.17 -7.15 9.31
C GLN A 11 16.09 -8.12 8.85
N ALA A 12 15.34 -7.75 7.81
CA ALA A 12 14.46 -8.69 7.15
C ALA A 12 15.29 -9.86 6.63
N SER A 13 15.25 -10.97 7.36
CA SER A 13 15.96 -12.21 6.99
C SER A 13 14.95 -13.23 6.50
N GLY A 14 15.37 -14.11 5.62
CA GLY A 14 14.54 -15.19 5.08
C GLY A 14 14.52 -15.23 3.55
N ASN A 15 13.74 -16.15 3.02
CA ASN A 15 13.69 -16.46 1.59
C ASN A 15 13.24 -15.29 0.69
N VAL A 16 12.55 -14.31 1.26
CA VAL A 16 12.07 -13.12 0.54
C VAL A 16 13.23 -12.27 0.03
N ASN A 17 14.29 -12.09 0.83
CA ASN A 17 15.43 -11.26 0.46
C ASN A 17 16.32 -11.85 -0.63
N TYR A 18 16.31 -13.17 -0.80
CA TYR A 18 17.11 -13.82 -1.84
C TYR A 18 16.53 -13.65 -3.24
N LYS A 19 15.21 -13.48 -3.37
CA LYS A 19 14.57 -13.22 -4.68
C LYS A 19 14.78 -11.78 -5.15
N ASP A 20 14.73 -10.83 -4.25
CA ASP A 20 14.93 -9.41 -4.59
C ASP A 20 16.38 -9.10 -5.01
N ARG A 21 17.36 -9.81 -4.46
CA ARG A 21 18.78 -9.67 -4.86
C ARG A 21 19.08 -10.05 -6.30
N SER A 22 18.26 -10.92 -6.92
CA SER A 22 18.47 -11.31 -8.33
C SER A 22 17.89 -10.31 -9.33
N ARG A 23 17.10 -9.34 -8.88
CA ARG A 23 16.50 -8.27 -9.71
C ARG A 23 17.05 -6.88 -9.45
N THR A 24 17.75 -6.67 -8.36
CA THR A 24 18.47 -5.42 -8.15
C THR A 24 19.73 -5.45 -9.01
N SER A 25 19.59 -4.98 -10.24
CA SER A 25 20.64 -4.27 -10.91
C SER A 25 21.42 -3.47 -9.86
N ARG A 26 22.73 -3.66 -9.83
CA ARG A 26 23.75 -2.92 -9.11
C ARG A 26 23.42 -1.42 -8.92
N ASN A 27 22.51 -1.12 -8.04
CA ASN A 27 22.57 0.16 -7.36
C ASN A 27 23.47 -0.11 -6.17
N ASN A 28 24.71 0.35 -6.27
CA ASN A 28 25.59 0.50 -5.16
C ASN A 28 24.76 1.01 -3.99
N ASP A 29 24.79 0.30 -2.84
CA ASP A 29 24.41 0.87 -1.56
C ASP A 29 25.41 1.99 -1.27
N ASP A 30 25.37 3.04 -2.08
CA ASP A 30 26.03 4.28 -1.75
C ASP A 30 25.28 4.86 -0.56
N THR A 31 25.86 4.68 0.60
CA THR A 31 25.47 5.39 1.82
C THR A 31 25.65 6.91 1.67
N THR A 32 25.98 7.37 0.46
CA THR A 32 26.08 8.77 0.11
C THR A 32 24.70 9.38 -0.02
N VAL A 33 24.42 10.31 0.86
CA VAL A 33 23.23 11.16 0.74
C VAL A 33 23.38 12.00 -0.52
N ASN A 34 22.57 11.71 -1.53
CA ASN A 34 22.58 12.47 -2.77
C ASN A 34 21.93 13.84 -2.53
N PHE A 35 22.75 14.89 -2.48
CA PHE A 35 22.30 16.26 -2.37
C PHE A 35 22.09 16.82 -3.77
N PRO A 36 20.86 17.04 -4.24
CA PRO A 36 20.65 17.76 -5.48
C PRO A 36 21.22 19.18 -5.33
N LEU A 37 22.06 19.59 -6.26
CA LEU A 37 22.57 20.95 -6.35
C LEU A 37 21.45 21.92 -6.81
N ASN A 38 20.39 22.00 -6.02
CA ASN A 38 19.30 22.92 -6.29
C ASN A 38 19.48 24.21 -5.48
N TYR A 39 19.18 25.33 -6.09
CA TYR A 39 19.08 26.64 -5.40
C TYR A 39 17.97 26.64 -4.34
N GLU A 40 17.01 25.73 -4.46
CA GLU A 40 15.93 25.52 -3.51
C GLU A 40 16.35 24.53 -2.42
N MET A 41 16.28 24.98 -1.19
CA MET A 41 16.49 24.14 -0.02
C MET A 41 15.15 23.64 0.50
N VAL A 42 15.06 22.34 0.77
CA VAL A 42 13.85 21.73 1.33
C VAL A 42 14.14 21.18 2.72
N VAL A 43 13.37 21.64 3.70
CA VAL A 43 13.36 21.08 5.06
C VAL A 43 12.12 20.20 5.17
N THR A 44 12.30 18.94 5.56
CA THR A 44 11.19 17.98 5.68
C THR A 44 11.22 17.32 7.05
N ALA A 45 10.03 17.17 7.65
CA ALA A 45 9.83 16.27 8.78
C ALA A 45 8.70 15.30 8.47
N LYS A 46 8.92 14.01 8.75
CA LYS A 46 8.00 12.91 8.46
C LYS A 46 7.69 12.13 9.72
N GLY A 47 6.42 11.77 9.87
CA GLY A 47 5.97 10.89 10.94
C GLY A 47 5.21 9.69 10.42
N LEU A 48 5.39 8.56 11.08
CA LEU A 48 4.68 7.32 10.86
C LEU A 48 3.95 6.94 12.14
N ALA A 49 2.69 6.54 12.03
CA ALA A 49 1.95 5.94 13.13
C ALA A 49 1.36 4.60 12.71
N ASN A 50 1.61 3.58 13.52
CA ASN A 50 1.02 2.26 13.37
C ASN A 50 -0.19 2.15 14.29
N VAL A 51 -1.39 2.01 13.70
CA VAL A 51 -2.66 2.03 14.43
C VAL A 51 -3.30 0.65 14.33
N LYS A 52 -3.48 0.01 15.49
CA LYS A 52 -4.19 -1.26 15.58
C LYS A 52 -5.67 -1.05 15.27
N ALA A 53 -6.24 -1.93 14.45
CA ALA A 53 -7.67 -1.95 14.20
C ALA A 53 -8.44 -2.47 15.43
N ASP A 54 -9.59 -1.89 15.69
CA ASP A 54 -10.55 -2.29 16.73
C ASP A 54 -11.89 -2.77 16.16
N ALA A 55 -12.04 -2.71 14.84
CA ALA A 55 -13.16 -3.27 14.10
C ALA A 55 -12.70 -3.72 12.71
N PHE A 56 -13.37 -4.74 12.20
CA PHE A 56 -13.07 -5.31 10.89
C PHE A 56 -14.37 -5.59 10.14
N VAL A 57 -14.28 -5.59 8.80
CA VAL A 57 -15.36 -6.07 7.92
C VAL A 57 -14.79 -7.16 7.02
N ALA A 58 -15.24 -8.39 7.24
CA ALA A 58 -14.93 -9.52 6.37
C ALA A 58 -15.94 -9.56 5.22
N ILE A 59 -15.45 -9.67 4.00
CA ILE A 59 -16.27 -9.68 2.78
C ILE A 59 -16.13 -11.05 2.13
N PHE A 60 -17.25 -11.78 2.06
CA PHE A 60 -17.33 -13.09 1.42
C PHE A 60 -18.11 -13.00 0.11
N SER A 61 -17.59 -13.63 -0.93
CA SER A 61 -18.29 -13.75 -2.21
C SER A 61 -19.22 -14.95 -2.20
N VAL A 62 -20.44 -14.74 -2.71
CA VAL A 62 -21.44 -15.80 -2.91
C VAL A 62 -21.82 -15.80 -4.38
N VAL A 63 -21.62 -16.94 -5.04
CA VAL A 63 -21.94 -17.11 -6.46
C VAL A 63 -22.97 -18.23 -6.58
N GLN A 64 -24.01 -17.98 -7.36
CA GLN A 64 -25.05 -18.96 -7.66
C GLN A 64 -25.39 -18.96 -9.14
N VAL A 65 -25.52 -20.16 -9.69
CA VAL A 65 -25.91 -20.37 -11.08
C VAL A 65 -27.27 -21.05 -11.09
N GLY A 66 -28.14 -20.67 -12.05
CA GLY A 66 -29.41 -21.29 -12.32
C GLY A 66 -29.71 -21.30 -13.81
N LYS A 67 -30.56 -22.23 -14.27
CA LYS A 67 -30.99 -22.30 -15.68
C LYS A 67 -31.85 -21.10 -16.08
N THR A 68 -32.59 -20.57 -15.11
CA THR A 68 -33.40 -19.36 -15.27
C THR A 68 -32.98 -18.30 -14.25
N ALA A 69 -33.32 -17.04 -14.52
CA ALA A 69 -33.09 -15.93 -13.59
C ALA A 69 -33.79 -16.19 -12.23
N GLU A 70 -35.00 -16.75 -12.26
CA GLU A 70 -35.78 -17.06 -11.08
C GLU A 70 -35.10 -18.15 -10.24
N GLU A 71 -34.62 -19.21 -10.87
CA GLU A 71 -33.91 -20.32 -10.21
C GLU A 71 -32.63 -19.84 -9.55
N ALA A 72 -31.77 -19.04 -10.27
CA ALA A 72 -30.55 -18.48 -9.73
C ALA A 72 -30.82 -17.60 -8.50
N THR A 73 -31.88 -16.79 -8.56
CA THR A 73 -32.28 -15.90 -7.45
C THR A 73 -32.83 -16.72 -6.26
N GLN A 74 -33.63 -17.73 -6.50
CA GLN A 74 -34.19 -18.58 -5.44
C GLN A 74 -33.08 -19.34 -4.70
N LEU A 75 -32.14 -19.95 -5.42
CA LEU A 75 -31.01 -20.67 -4.84
C LEU A 75 -30.10 -19.73 -4.04
N MET A 76 -29.84 -18.52 -4.55
CA MET A 76 -29.07 -17.49 -3.84
C MET A 76 -29.76 -17.11 -2.53
N ASN A 77 -31.05 -16.80 -2.58
CA ASN A 77 -31.84 -16.42 -1.39
C ASN A 77 -31.87 -17.54 -0.35
N GLN A 78 -32.00 -18.78 -0.75
CA GLN A 78 -31.99 -19.93 0.16
C GLN A 78 -30.66 -20.05 0.89
N ARG A 79 -29.52 -19.92 0.16
CA ARG A 79 -28.17 -19.99 0.71
C ARG A 79 -27.91 -18.82 1.67
N LEU A 80 -28.22 -17.59 1.26
CA LEU A 80 -28.02 -16.39 2.07
C LEU A 80 -28.91 -16.35 3.31
N SER A 81 -30.19 -16.76 3.21
CA SER A 81 -31.10 -16.77 4.36
C SER A 81 -30.63 -17.72 5.46
N SER A 82 -30.08 -18.88 5.09
CA SER A 82 -29.47 -19.83 6.02
C SER A 82 -28.25 -19.17 6.74
N ALA A 83 -27.31 -18.59 5.96
CA ALA A 83 -26.13 -17.93 6.50
C ALA A 83 -26.49 -16.73 7.40
N LEU A 84 -27.38 -15.84 6.95
CA LEU A 84 -27.81 -14.66 7.69
C LEU A 84 -28.51 -15.03 9.00
N SER A 85 -29.31 -16.10 9.02
CA SER A 85 -29.97 -16.58 10.23
C SER A 85 -28.95 -17.07 11.26
N ALA A 86 -27.93 -17.82 10.82
CA ALA A 86 -26.86 -18.30 11.69
C ALA A 86 -26.00 -17.14 12.24
N LEU A 87 -25.67 -16.16 11.39
CA LEU A 87 -24.91 -14.96 11.78
C LEU A 87 -25.68 -14.09 12.76
N LYS A 88 -26.98 -13.90 12.52
CA LYS A 88 -27.85 -13.14 13.42
C LYS A 88 -27.96 -13.79 14.81
N ALA A 89 -28.02 -15.11 14.88
CA ALA A 89 -28.06 -15.85 16.14
C ALA A 89 -26.78 -15.64 16.98
N LYS A 90 -25.67 -15.27 16.34
CA LYS A 90 -24.38 -14.93 16.96
C LYS A 90 -24.17 -13.42 17.11
N ASN A 91 -25.17 -12.60 16.84
CA ASN A 91 -25.13 -11.13 16.92
C ASN A 91 -24.10 -10.48 15.98
N PHE A 92 -23.81 -11.09 14.84
CA PHE A 92 -23.02 -10.42 13.80
C PHE A 92 -23.88 -9.41 13.04
N GLU A 93 -23.32 -8.23 12.83
CA GLU A 93 -23.88 -7.20 11.95
C GLU A 93 -23.48 -7.50 10.50
N THR A 94 -24.48 -7.56 9.59
CA THR A 94 -24.28 -8.02 8.23
C THR A 94 -24.95 -7.10 7.21
N PHE A 95 -24.37 -7.04 6.01
CA PHE A 95 -24.93 -6.37 4.84
C PHE A 95 -24.68 -7.23 3.60
N VAL A 96 -25.66 -7.32 2.71
CA VAL A 96 -25.54 -8.03 1.43
C VAL A 96 -25.52 -7.03 0.31
N ASP A 97 -24.51 -7.10 -0.53
CA ASP A 97 -24.30 -6.25 -1.69
C ASP A 97 -24.48 -7.05 -3.00
N MET A 98 -25.23 -6.48 -3.95
CA MET A 98 -25.43 -7.05 -5.27
C MET A 98 -24.26 -6.67 -6.17
N ILE A 99 -23.53 -7.67 -6.68
CA ILE A 99 -22.35 -7.44 -7.52
C ILE A 99 -22.69 -7.55 -9.01
N SER A 100 -23.28 -8.67 -9.43
CA SER A 100 -23.64 -8.87 -10.82
C SER A 100 -24.73 -9.93 -11.00
N PHE A 101 -25.49 -9.75 -12.06
CA PHE A 101 -26.44 -10.73 -12.56
C PHE A 101 -26.31 -10.78 -14.08
N VAL A 102 -25.78 -11.88 -14.61
CA VAL A 102 -25.41 -11.99 -16.02
C VAL A 102 -25.84 -13.34 -16.62
N PRO A 103 -26.24 -13.38 -17.90
CA PRO A 103 -26.44 -14.64 -18.60
C PRO A 103 -25.10 -15.35 -18.82
N MET A 104 -25.13 -16.67 -18.77
CA MET A 104 -24.01 -17.54 -19.09
C MET A 104 -24.20 -18.12 -20.50
N TYR A 105 -23.08 -18.24 -21.24
CA TYR A 105 -23.08 -18.79 -22.59
C TYR A 105 -22.11 -19.95 -22.70
N GLU A 106 -22.51 -20.96 -23.48
CA GLU A 106 -21.60 -22.01 -23.92
C GLU A 106 -21.37 -21.94 -25.43
N TYR A 107 -20.20 -22.42 -25.86
CA TYR A 107 -19.85 -22.48 -27.26
C TYR A 107 -20.25 -23.81 -27.87
N GLU A 108 -21.18 -23.81 -28.80
CA GLU A 108 -21.50 -24.96 -29.63
C GLU A 108 -20.66 -24.95 -30.89
N THR A 109 -19.96 -26.06 -31.18
CA THR A 109 -19.16 -26.22 -32.37
C THR A 109 -20.00 -26.82 -33.48
N ASP A 110 -20.29 -26.04 -34.51
CA ASP A 110 -20.91 -26.56 -35.74
C ASP A 110 -19.90 -27.42 -36.50
N LYS A 111 -20.07 -28.73 -36.50
CA LYS A 111 -19.27 -29.72 -37.22
C LYS A 111 -19.68 -29.76 -38.70
N LYS A 112 -19.27 -28.77 -39.49
CA LYS A 112 -19.35 -28.87 -40.98
C LYS A 112 -18.09 -29.54 -41.49
N VAL A 113 -18.24 -30.61 -42.28
CA VAL A 113 -17.19 -31.53 -42.74
C VAL A 113 -16.13 -30.85 -43.63
N PHE A 114 -16.37 -29.64 -44.14
CA PHE A 114 -15.47 -28.92 -45.08
C PHE A 114 -15.40 -27.40 -44.83
N SER A 115 -15.66 -26.87 -43.65
CA SER A 115 -15.67 -25.46 -43.35
C SER A 115 -14.89 -25.12 -42.09
N LYS A 116 -14.44 -23.86 -41.95
CA LYS A 116 -13.87 -23.32 -40.73
C LYS A 116 -14.85 -23.55 -39.58
N ARG A 117 -14.34 -24.02 -38.41
CA ARG A 117 -15.15 -24.21 -37.19
C ARG A 117 -15.81 -22.88 -36.85
N THR A 118 -17.12 -22.86 -36.88
CA THR A 118 -17.92 -21.73 -36.40
C THR A 118 -18.37 -22.04 -34.97
N TYR A 119 -18.19 -21.12 -34.07
CA TYR A 119 -18.63 -21.23 -32.68
C TYR A 119 -19.84 -20.33 -32.51
N ASN A 120 -20.94 -20.92 -32.09
CA ASN A 120 -22.17 -20.19 -31.73
C ASN A 120 -22.25 -20.09 -30.21
N GLU A 121 -22.51 -18.91 -29.67
CA GLU A 121 -22.79 -18.70 -28.27
C GLU A 121 -24.26 -18.99 -28.00
N LEU A 122 -24.53 -19.98 -27.15
CA LEU A 122 -25.87 -20.32 -26.71
C LEU A 122 -26.04 -19.98 -25.23
N PRO A 123 -27.13 -19.30 -24.82
CA PRO A 123 -27.38 -19.01 -23.42
C PRO A 123 -27.75 -20.31 -22.69
N VAL A 124 -27.03 -20.66 -21.62
CA VAL A 124 -27.22 -21.91 -20.85
C VAL A 124 -27.71 -21.67 -19.44
N GLY A 125 -27.76 -20.42 -18.99
CA GLY A 125 -28.21 -20.07 -17.66
C GLY A 125 -27.90 -18.66 -17.26
N PHE A 126 -27.98 -18.40 -15.96
CA PHE A 126 -27.71 -17.12 -15.34
C PHE A 126 -26.78 -17.31 -14.14
N GLU A 127 -25.81 -16.41 -13.99
CA GLU A 127 -24.93 -16.30 -12.83
C GLU A 127 -25.31 -15.06 -12.00
N LEU A 128 -25.55 -15.26 -10.72
CA LEU A 128 -25.81 -14.22 -9.73
C LEU A 128 -24.65 -14.17 -8.74
N LYS A 129 -24.04 -12.99 -8.56
CA LYS A 129 -22.98 -12.74 -7.58
C LYS A 129 -23.41 -11.68 -6.57
N GLN A 130 -23.21 -12.00 -5.30
CA GLN A 130 -23.44 -11.08 -4.19
C GLN A 130 -22.27 -11.16 -3.22
N ASN A 131 -22.00 -10.08 -2.51
CA ASN A 131 -21.03 -10.07 -1.42
C ASN A 131 -21.78 -9.97 -0.09
N LEU A 132 -21.34 -10.79 0.87
CA LEU A 132 -21.79 -10.76 2.25
C LEU A 132 -20.72 -10.07 3.09
N HIS A 133 -21.02 -8.87 3.60
CA HIS A 133 -20.19 -8.09 4.50
C HIS A 133 -20.55 -8.42 5.93
N ILE A 134 -19.57 -8.74 6.76
CA ILE A 134 -19.76 -9.14 8.15
C ILE A 134 -18.81 -8.35 9.02
N LYS A 135 -19.36 -7.57 9.94
CA LYS A 135 -18.59 -6.80 10.92
C LYS A 135 -18.18 -7.70 12.08
N ILE A 136 -16.90 -7.68 12.39
CA ILE A 136 -16.30 -8.37 13.53
C ILE A 136 -15.47 -7.39 14.36
N ARG A 137 -15.31 -7.69 15.66
CA ARG A 137 -14.56 -6.83 16.59
C ARG A 137 -13.12 -7.31 16.79
N GLU A 138 -12.90 -8.59 16.60
CA GLU A 138 -11.59 -9.21 16.77
C GLU A 138 -11.30 -10.14 15.59
N ALA A 139 -10.06 -10.13 15.09
CA ALA A 139 -9.64 -10.98 14.00
C ALA A 139 -9.82 -12.49 14.30
N SER A 140 -9.77 -12.89 15.57
CA SER A 140 -10.03 -14.27 16.04
C SER A 140 -11.42 -14.78 15.67
N GLN A 141 -12.43 -13.89 15.57
CA GLN A 141 -13.80 -14.25 15.15
C GLN A 141 -13.88 -14.73 13.71
N LEU A 142 -12.86 -14.49 12.88
CA LEU A 142 -12.83 -14.96 11.49
C LEU A 142 -12.92 -16.48 11.40
N ASN A 143 -12.29 -17.22 12.32
CA ASN A 143 -12.37 -18.67 12.34
C ASN A 143 -13.81 -19.17 12.60
N GLU A 144 -14.55 -18.51 13.49
CA GLU A 144 -15.96 -18.80 13.76
C GLU A 144 -16.80 -18.52 12.51
N LEU A 145 -16.56 -17.39 11.82
CA LEU A 145 -17.26 -17.05 10.59
C LEU A 145 -17.04 -18.09 9.49
N ILE A 146 -15.80 -18.54 9.29
CA ILE A 146 -15.47 -19.56 8.28
C ILE A 146 -16.27 -20.83 8.53
N ILE A 147 -16.37 -21.27 9.79
CA ILE A 147 -17.15 -22.47 10.16
C ILE A 147 -18.65 -22.25 9.92
N LEU A 148 -19.20 -21.10 10.36
CA LEU A 148 -20.62 -20.79 10.18
C LEU A 148 -21.00 -20.71 8.69
N LEU A 149 -20.20 -20.02 7.89
CA LEU A 149 -20.47 -19.81 6.48
C LEU A 149 -20.26 -21.06 5.65
N SER A 150 -19.33 -21.94 6.04
CA SER A 150 -19.12 -23.22 5.36
C SER A 150 -20.34 -24.14 5.42
N ASN A 151 -21.16 -24.05 6.47
CA ASN A 151 -22.44 -24.77 6.56
C ASN A 151 -23.47 -24.33 5.52
N SER A 152 -23.30 -23.13 4.97
CA SER A 152 -24.11 -22.59 3.87
C SER A 152 -23.33 -22.57 2.55
N GLU A 153 -22.23 -23.34 2.46
CA GLU A 153 -21.36 -23.45 1.28
C GLU A 153 -20.76 -22.11 0.82
N ILE A 154 -20.52 -21.16 1.73
CA ILE A 154 -19.87 -19.88 1.47
C ILE A 154 -18.44 -19.99 1.97
N TYR A 155 -17.46 -20.02 1.05
CA TYR A 155 -16.05 -20.30 1.37
C TYR A 155 -15.10 -19.16 0.96
N ASP A 156 -15.51 -18.27 0.05
CA ASP A 156 -14.64 -17.32 -0.62
C ASP A 156 -14.55 -16.01 0.17
N LEU A 157 -13.50 -15.89 1.01
CA LEU A 157 -13.14 -14.65 1.68
C LEU A 157 -12.39 -13.75 0.69
N VAL A 158 -13.06 -12.75 0.15
CA VAL A 158 -12.51 -11.82 -0.83
C VAL A 158 -11.50 -10.86 -0.20
N ARG A 159 -11.89 -10.27 0.95
CA ARG A 159 -11.10 -9.21 1.61
C ARG A 159 -11.53 -9.03 3.06
N MET A 160 -10.61 -8.52 3.86
CA MET A 160 -10.89 -7.97 5.18
C MET A 160 -10.49 -6.50 5.23
N ASP A 161 -11.43 -5.64 5.62
CA ASP A 161 -11.20 -4.22 5.83
C ASP A 161 -10.98 -3.94 7.32
N TYR A 162 -10.12 -2.96 7.61
CA TYR A 162 -9.63 -2.63 8.95
C TYR A 162 -10.06 -1.22 9.33
N TYR A 163 -10.61 -1.07 10.52
CA TYR A 163 -11.07 0.20 11.06
C TYR A 163 -10.50 0.44 12.46
N ALA A 164 -10.21 1.69 12.78
CA ALA A 164 -9.75 2.10 14.10
C ALA A 164 -10.54 3.31 14.57
N SER A 165 -11.20 3.21 15.71
CA SER A 165 -12.03 4.28 16.27
C SER A 165 -11.21 5.48 16.75
N ASN A 166 -9.95 5.25 17.16
CA ASN A 166 -9.05 6.27 17.68
C ASN A 166 -8.20 6.99 16.60
N LEU A 167 -8.50 6.77 15.32
CA LEU A 167 -7.68 7.24 14.21
C LEU A 167 -7.44 8.76 14.24
N GLU A 168 -8.48 9.54 14.52
CA GLU A 168 -8.39 11.00 14.59
C GLU A 168 -7.53 11.48 15.77
N ALA A 169 -7.57 10.79 16.91
CA ALA A 169 -6.71 11.10 18.04
C ALA A 169 -5.24 10.85 17.70
N VAL A 170 -4.95 9.72 17.04
CA VAL A 170 -3.59 9.38 16.61
C VAL A 170 -3.07 10.34 15.54
N LYS A 171 -3.91 10.76 14.59
CA LYS A 171 -3.55 11.81 13.62
C LYS A 171 -3.11 13.09 14.31
N LYS A 172 -3.88 13.55 15.30
CA LYS A 172 -3.57 14.76 16.06
C LYS A 172 -2.28 14.63 16.85
N GLU A 173 -2.03 13.49 17.48
CA GLU A 173 -0.79 13.21 18.19
C GLU A 173 0.41 13.20 17.24
N LEU A 174 0.31 12.48 16.11
CA LEU A 174 1.35 12.40 15.10
C LEU A 174 1.70 13.78 14.55
N MET A 175 0.68 14.56 14.17
CA MET A 175 0.86 15.92 13.70
C MET A 175 1.59 16.80 14.71
N THR A 176 1.25 16.69 16.00
CA THR A 176 1.89 17.48 17.06
C THR A 176 3.37 17.14 17.19
N LYS A 177 3.71 15.85 17.20
CA LYS A 177 5.10 15.40 17.32
C LYS A 177 5.94 15.73 16.08
N VAL A 178 5.37 15.60 14.88
CA VAL A 178 6.07 15.97 13.63
C VAL A 178 6.29 17.48 13.56
N LYS A 179 5.33 18.30 14.00
CA LYS A 179 5.51 19.77 14.09
C LYS A 179 6.65 20.14 15.05
N ALA A 180 6.77 19.43 16.17
CA ALA A 180 7.89 19.65 17.09
C ALA A 180 9.23 19.29 16.44
N ALA A 181 9.36 18.11 15.81
CA ALA A 181 10.55 17.69 15.10
C ALA A 181 10.91 18.66 13.94
N PHE A 182 9.90 19.16 13.25
CA PHE A 182 10.07 20.15 12.19
C PHE A 182 10.63 21.47 12.73
N ALA A 183 10.09 21.96 13.86
CA ALA A 183 10.60 23.18 14.51
C ALA A 183 12.03 23.05 14.98
N GLU A 184 12.43 21.87 15.48
CA GLU A 184 13.83 21.59 15.84
C GLU A 184 14.75 21.64 14.62
N LYS A 185 14.34 21.03 13.50
CA LYS A 185 15.09 21.10 12.23
C LYS A 185 15.18 22.55 11.73
N GLN A 186 14.08 23.28 11.77
CA GLN A 186 14.09 24.71 11.38
C GLN A 186 15.09 25.50 12.19
N LYS A 187 15.09 25.34 13.53
CA LYS A 187 16.03 26.04 14.42
C LYS A 187 17.48 25.66 14.13
N LEU A 188 17.76 24.39 13.80
CA LEU A 188 19.09 23.95 13.37
C LEU A 188 19.55 24.70 12.12
N TYR A 189 18.69 24.85 11.13
CA TYR A 189 19.04 25.60 9.90
C TYR A 189 19.18 27.10 10.12
N GLU A 190 18.36 27.69 11.01
CA GLU A 190 18.49 29.07 11.42
C GLU A 190 19.85 29.32 12.07
N THR A 191 20.30 28.44 12.95
CA THR A 191 21.60 28.52 13.61
C THR A 191 22.74 28.32 12.63
N THR A 192 22.62 27.39 11.66
CA THR A 192 23.67 27.02 10.73
C THR A 192 23.84 28.04 9.59
N LEU A 193 22.75 28.61 9.09
CA LEU A 193 22.73 29.48 7.90
C LEU A 193 22.54 30.95 8.23
N GLY A 194 22.16 31.27 9.48
CA GLY A 194 22.05 32.64 9.99
C GLY A 194 21.05 33.49 9.18
N GLU A 195 21.46 34.72 8.90
CA GLU A 195 20.63 35.73 8.25
C GLU A 195 20.13 35.31 6.86
N SER A 196 20.89 34.52 6.12
CA SER A 196 20.48 34.03 4.79
C SER A 196 19.28 33.11 4.81
N PHE A 197 19.05 32.40 5.93
CA PHE A 197 17.86 31.58 6.15
C PHE A 197 16.71 32.41 6.75
N ALA A 198 17.01 33.34 7.64
CA ALA A 198 16.01 34.17 8.30
C ALA A 198 15.24 35.05 7.30
N THR A 199 15.96 35.66 6.35
CA THR A 199 15.40 36.55 5.31
C THR A 199 14.86 35.85 4.06
N ALA A 200 15.15 34.58 3.89
CA ALA A 200 14.67 33.80 2.73
C ALA A 200 13.15 33.65 2.72
N GLU A 201 12.57 33.65 1.52
CA GLU A 201 11.17 33.30 1.34
C GLU A 201 10.93 31.82 1.69
N LYS A 202 9.96 31.57 2.55
CA LYS A 202 9.61 30.22 3.02
C LYS A 202 8.17 29.88 2.65
N LYS A 203 7.98 28.71 2.05
CA LYS A 203 6.66 28.17 1.75
C LYS A 203 6.51 26.83 2.46
N ILE A 204 5.49 26.69 3.30
CA ILE A 204 5.21 25.47 4.07
C ILE A 204 4.01 24.76 3.45
N THR A 205 4.14 23.44 3.31
CA THR A 205 3.07 22.52 2.91
C THR A 205 3.07 21.32 3.83
N ASP A 206 1.91 20.76 4.12
CA ASP A 206 1.77 19.55 4.91
C ASP A 206 0.63 18.67 4.40
N GLY A 207 0.62 17.40 4.81
CA GLY A 207 -0.43 16.48 4.42
C GLY A 207 -0.35 15.13 5.13
N PHE A 208 -1.50 14.44 5.11
CA PHE A 208 -1.64 13.07 5.58
C PHE A 208 -1.78 12.09 4.43
N ALA A 209 -1.19 10.91 4.59
CA ALA A 209 -1.51 9.72 3.83
C ALA A 209 -1.89 8.59 4.78
N GLN A 210 -2.81 7.73 4.34
CA GLN A 210 -3.24 6.56 5.09
C GLN A 210 -3.11 5.34 4.21
N THR A 211 -2.54 4.27 4.75
CA THR A 211 -2.41 2.98 4.06
C THR A 211 -3.12 1.91 4.88
N SER A 212 -4.04 1.20 4.23
CA SER A 212 -4.74 0.06 4.83
C SER A 212 -3.90 -1.21 4.75
N PRO A 213 -4.02 -2.15 5.71
CA PRO A 213 -3.33 -3.44 5.65
C PRO A 213 -3.56 -4.21 4.35
N SER A 214 -4.77 -4.15 3.80
CA SER A 214 -5.12 -4.82 2.53
C SER A 214 -4.25 -4.41 1.34
N GLN A 215 -3.63 -3.23 1.39
CA GLN A 215 -2.73 -2.70 0.35
C GLN A 215 -1.27 -3.13 0.54
N GLN A 216 -0.94 -3.77 1.65
CA GLN A 216 0.43 -4.07 2.08
C GLN A 216 0.77 -5.56 2.04
N TYR A 217 -0.13 -6.40 1.50
CA TYR A 217 0.16 -7.81 1.27
C TYR A 217 0.95 -8.00 -0.02
N LYS A 218 2.02 -8.79 0.07
CA LYS A 218 2.82 -9.22 -1.07
C LYS A 218 2.75 -10.74 -1.23
N SER A 219 2.86 -11.20 -2.46
CA SER A 219 2.92 -12.62 -2.76
C SER A 219 4.35 -13.14 -2.67
N TYR A 220 4.50 -14.34 -2.13
CA TYR A 220 5.73 -15.10 -2.06
C TYR A 220 5.52 -16.50 -2.65
N GLU A 221 6.35 -16.89 -3.58
CA GLU A 221 6.38 -18.22 -4.13
C GLU A 221 7.44 -19.06 -3.40
N ALA A 222 7.06 -20.23 -2.88
CA ALA A 222 7.96 -21.07 -2.10
C ALA A 222 9.21 -21.45 -2.91
N TYR A 223 10.38 -21.23 -2.31
CA TYR A 223 11.65 -21.63 -2.88
C TYR A 223 11.91 -23.12 -2.62
N ASN A 224 11.93 -23.90 -3.69
CA ASN A 224 12.41 -25.27 -3.62
C ASN A 224 13.88 -25.29 -4.04
N SER A 225 14.79 -25.51 -3.12
CA SER A 225 16.18 -25.84 -3.44
C SER A 225 16.25 -27.30 -3.87
N ALA A 226 15.81 -27.59 -5.08
CA ALA A 226 16.13 -28.86 -5.69
C ALA A 226 17.41 -28.67 -6.52
N SER A 227 18.53 -29.12 -5.99
CA SER A 227 19.69 -29.45 -6.84
C SER A 227 19.34 -30.72 -7.61
N LEU A 228 18.49 -30.60 -8.61
CA LEU A 228 18.38 -31.64 -9.61
C LEU A 228 19.67 -31.56 -10.44
N GLN A 229 20.66 -32.36 -10.07
CA GLN A 229 21.71 -32.78 -10.98
C GLN A 229 21.05 -33.63 -12.08
N GLY A 230 20.27 -32.95 -12.92
CA GLY A 230 19.58 -33.58 -14.04
C GLY A 230 20.55 -33.74 -15.17
N LYS A 231 20.94 -34.97 -15.44
CA LYS A 231 21.43 -35.37 -16.74
C LYS A 231 20.37 -35.00 -17.78
N ARG A 232 20.69 -33.99 -18.64
CA ARG A 232 20.12 -33.71 -19.97
C ARG A 232 18.58 -33.62 -20.11
N ALA A 233 18.14 -32.43 -20.40
CA ALA A 233 17.06 -32.04 -21.30
C ALA A 233 16.05 -33.12 -21.72
N GLY A 234 15.14 -33.45 -20.84
CA GLY A 234 13.81 -33.93 -21.15
C GLY A 234 12.82 -32.92 -20.58
N ASN A 235 11.63 -32.80 -21.14
CA ASN A 235 10.58 -31.94 -20.64
C ASN A 235 10.36 -32.17 -19.14
N ILE A 236 10.96 -31.34 -18.31
CA ILE A 236 10.74 -31.39 -16.86
C ILE A 236 9.43 -30.62 -16.61
N LEU A 237 8.36 -31.36 -16.33
CA LEU A 237 7.14 -30.79 -15.77
C LEU A 237 7.49 -30.30 -14.36
N GLN A 238 7.67 -28.98 -14.23
CA GLN A 238 7.87 -28.39 -12.90
C GLN A 238 6.55 -28.51 -12.12
N ALA A 239 6.64 -29.06 -10.91
CA ALA A 239 5.53 -29.05 -9.98
C ALA A 239 5.11 -27.59 -9.67
N ASN A 240 3.80 -27.34 -9.60
CA ASN A 240 3.28 -26.05 -9.18
C ASN A 240 3.83 -25.71 -7.80
N LYS A 241 4.49 -24.55 -7.70
CA LYS A 241 4.98 -24.04 -6.42
C LYS A 241 3.84 -23.36 -5.66
N SER A 242 3.74 -23.63 -4.37
CA SER A 242 2.76 -22.96 -3.54
C SER A 242 3.11 -21.45 -3.43
N THR A 243 2.12 -20.62 -3.67
CA THR A 243 2.21 -19.17 -3.47
C THR A 243 1.49 -18.82 -2.17
N THR A 244 2.12 -18.05 -1.32
CA THR A 244 1.50 -17.50 -0.12
C THR A 244 1.60 -15.97 -0.13
N GLN A 245 0.80 -15.33 0.72
CA GLN A 245 0.87 -13.89 0.92
C GLN A 245 1.41 -13.58 2.31
N TYR A 246 2.14 -12.49 2.42
CA TYR A 246 2.66 -11.99 3.68
C TYR A 246 2.45 -10.49 3.80
N TYR A 247 2.27 -10.04 5.03
CA TYR A 247 2.10 -8.62 5.35
C TYR A 247 3.48 -7.93 5.37
N GLN A 248 3.61 -6.83 4.62
CA GLN A 248 4.83 -6.02 4.58
C GLN A 248 4.47 -4.56 4.83
N PRO A 249 4.55 -4.09 6.07
CA PRO A 249 4.29 -2.69 6.42
C PRO A 249 5.38 -1.77 5.88
N ILE A 250 5.07 -0.47 5.82
CA ILE A 250 6.04 0.58 5.55
C ILE A 250 7.08 0.59 6.67
N ALA A 251 8.36 0.54 6.31
CA ALA A 251 9.46 0.57 7.26
C ALA A 251 9.61 1.94 7.91
N ASP A 252 10.02 1.97 9.15
CA ASP A 252 10.13 3.17 9.99
C ASP A 252 11.41 3.99 9.77
N LYS A 253 12.41 3.43 9.09
CA LYS A 253 13.76 3.99 8.95
C LYS A 253 13.85 5.40 8.34
N ASP A 254 12.85 5.80 7.56
CA ASP A 254 12.85 7.07 6.82
C ASP A 254 11.98 8.15 7.51
N PHE A 255 11.56 7.90 8.76
CA PHE A 255 10.69 8.78 9.51
C PHE A 255 11.39 9.38 10.72
N ASP A 256 11.16 10.68 10.96
CA ASP A 256 11.69 11.41 12.11
C ASP A 256 10.95 11.05 13.42
N VAL A 257 9.67 10.72 13.29
CA VAL A 257 8.79 10.38 14.40
C VAL A 257 8.05 9.09 14.08
N VAL A 258 8.10 8.12 14.97
CA VAL A 258 7.35 6.87 14.84
C VAL A 258 6.51 6.63 16.09
N LEU A 259 5.20 6.47 15.91
CA LEU A 259 4.27 6.05 16.95
C LEU A 259 4.02 4.56 16.82
N ASN A 260 4.11 3.83 17.93
CA ASN A 260 3.90 2.39 17.98
C ASN A 260 4.78 1.60 16.98
N PRO A 261 6.11 1.62 17.14
CA PRO A 261 7.05 1.08 16.13
C PRO A 261 6.99 -0.44 15.99
N ILE A 262 6.51 -1.16 17.03
CA ILE A 262 6.46 -2.63 17.00
C ILE A 262 5.16 -3.09 16.35
N ILE A 263 5.28 -3.83 15.24
CA ILE A 263 4.18 -4.37 14.47
C ILE A 263 4.22 -5.90 14.56
N VAL A 264 3.20 -6.50 15.18
CA VAL A 264 3.03 -7.96 15.29
C VAL A 264 1.87 -8.45 14.40
N GLU A 265 0.91 -7.58 14.16
CA GLU A 265 -0.31 -7.83 13.38
C GLU A 265 -0.49 -6.76 12.28
N PRO A 266 -1.32 -7.01 11.26
CA PRO A 266 -1.61 -5.99 10.26
C PRO A 266 -2.25 -4.75 10.88
N VAL A 267 -1.66 -3.57 10.63
CA VAL A 267 -2.06 -2.28 11.21
C VAL A 267 -2.38 -1.25 10.12
N ILE A 268 -3.23 -0.30 10.44
CA ILE A 268 -3.43 0.89 9.62
C ILE A 268 -2.21 1.79 9.82
N GLN A 269 -1.55 2.20 8.74
CA GLN A 269 -0.40 3.10 8.82
C GLN A 269 -0.80 4.51 8.39
N LEU A 270 -0.53 5.48 9.25
CA LEU A 270 -0.71 6.91 8.98
C LEU A 270 0.65 7.54 8.77
N ILE A 271 0.78 8.32 7.71
CA ILE A 271 1.95 9.14 7.43
C ILE A 271 1.52 10.59 7.49
N TYR A 272 2.28 11.40 8.21
CA TYR A 272 2.17 12.85 8.15
C TYR A 272 3.50 13.43 7.72
N GLU A 273 3.48 14.26 6.70
CA GLU A 273 4.68 14.92 6.18
C GLU A 273 4.49 16.42 6.20
N MET A 274 5.52 17.13 6.65
CA MET A 274 5.60 18.58 6.63
C MET A 274 6.86 19.00 5.88
N LYS A 275 6.69 19.86 4.88
CA LYS A 275 7.77 20.38 4.03
C LYS A 275 7.83 21.89 4.06
N MET A 276 9.02 22.44 4.07
CA MET A 276 9.28 23.86 3.86
C MET A 276 10.28 24.02 2.74
N SER A 277 9.89 24.67 1.66
CA SER A 277 10.83 25.14 0.66
C SER A 277 11.32 26.52 1.03
N VAL A 278 12.63 26.72 0.86
CA VAL A 278 13.34 27.95 1.20
C VAL A 278 14.02 28.45 -0.06
N ASN A 279 13.49 29.52 -0.65
CA ASN A 279 14.07 30.17 -1.80
C ASN A 279 15.16 31.13 -1.32
N ARG A 280 16.40 30.79 -1.62
CA ARG A 280 17.51 31.72 -1.39
C ARG A 280 17.58 32.68 -2.58
N PRO A 281 17.49 34.00 -2.34
CA PRO A 281 17.75 34.95 -3.41
C PRO A 281 19.17 34.66 -3.91
N GLU A 282 19.31 34.45 -5.22
CA GLU A 282 20.64 34.51 -5.82
C GLU A 282 21.27 35.84 -5.35
N LYS A 283 22.46 35.77 -4.75
CA LYS A 283 23.22 36.97 -4.59
C LYS A 283 23.31 37.59 -5.97
N ASN A 284 22.52 38.64 -6.21
CA ASN A 284 22.61 39.42 -7.42
C ASN A 284 24.09 39.74 -7.58
N LYS A 285 24.77 38.97 -8.41
CA LYS A 285 26.01 39.44 -8.99
C LYS A 285 25.54 40.66 -9.77
N SER A 286 25.73 41.85 -9.15
CA SER A 286 25.48 43.10 -9.86
C SER A 286 26.13 42.92 -11.23
N LYS A 287 25.29 42.88 -12.27
CA LYS A 287 25.84 42.77 -13.64
C LYS A 287 26.64 44.05 -13.87
N GLU A 288 27.93 43.94 -13.61
CA GLU A 288 28.84 45.01 -13.99
C GLU A 288 28.88 45.02 -15.51
N VAL A 289 28.18 45.97 -16.11
CA VAL A 289 28.28 46.20 -17.55
C VAL A 289 29.38 47.22 -17.77
N MET A 290 30.45 46.78 -18.42
CA MET A 290 31.48 47.66 -18.89
C MET A 290 31.19 48.00 -20.34
N PHE A 291 31.13 49.27 -20.66
CA PHE A 291 31.11 49.72 -22.04
C PHE A 291 32.25 50.67 -22.37
N LEU A 292 32.70 50.54 -23.60
CA LEU A 292 33.75 51.42 -24.15
C LEU A 292 33.05 52.66 -24.71
N THR A 293 33.45 53.81 -24.21
CA THR A 293 32.97 55.07 -24.78
C THR A 293 33.61 55.33 -26.16
N PRO A 294 33.04 56.17 -27.03
CA PRO A 294 33.63 56.51 -28.28
C PRO A 294 35.01 57.15 -28.15
N ALA A 295 35.35 57.66 -26.98
CA ALA A 295 36.66 58.20 -26.66
C ALA A 295 37.68 57.15 -26.20
N GLY A 296 37.34 55.85 -26.19
CA GLY A 296 38.20 54.73 -25.75
C GLY A 296 38.29 54.52 -24.25
N GLU A 297 37.41 55.15 -23.43
CA GLU A 297 37.37 54.95 -21.98
C GLU A 297 36.41 53.85 -21.58
N LEU A 298 36.86 52.96 -20.70
CA LEU A 298 36.02 51.92 -20.07
C LEU A 298 35.20 52.54 -18.93
N LYS A 299 33.89 52.63 -19.08
CA LYS A 299 32.95 53.00 -17.99
C LYS A 299 32.21 51.81 -17.45
N LYS A 300 32.20 51.70 -16.13
CA LYS A 300 31.45 50.68 -15.34
C LYS A 300 30.09 51.24 -14.91
N ILE A 301 29.02 50.55 -15.20
CA ILE A 301 27.70 50.86 -14.66
C ILE A 301 27.25 49.65 -13.85
N ASN A 302 26.90 49.87 -12.58
CA ASN A 302 26.23 48.91 -11.74
C ASN A 302 24.74 49.05 -12.05
N LEU A 303 24.17 48.07 -12.70
CA LEU A 303 22.69 47.97 -12.86
C LEU A 303 22.12 47.42 -11.57
N PRO A 304 21.01 48.01 -11.07
CA PRO A 304 20.34 47.57 -9.84
C PRO A 304 19.79 46.15 -9.94
#